data_3eaa17a9a7e50aa0fba9aa8c811e4636
#
_entry.id   3eaa17a9a7e50aa0fba9aa8c811e4636
#
_cell.length_a   1.000
_cell.length_b   1.000
_cell.length_c   1.000
_cell.angle_alpha   90.00
_cell.angle_beta   90.00
_cell.angle_gamma   90.00
#
_symmetry.space_group_name_H-M   'P 1'
#
loop_
_entity.id
_entity.type
_entity.pdbx_description
1 polymer ?
#
loop_
_entity_poly.entity_id
_entity_poly.type
_entity_poly.pdbx_seq_one_letter_code
_entity_poly.pdbx_strand_id
1 'polypeptide(L)'
;MSNLITKIAATAVFAGLLVTSAQAQSKKPFEGVVLVAAVPMDEIQPKALREFAKPKFKRGRMVKYSTAMAPGSIVVHSKQNVLFYVLGNGKAVKYRVATARKGFEWSGTNKVSFKTEWPDWRPPTEMRARHPELPTFMEGGIKNPLGARAIYLGSSIYRIHGTNEPSSIGKSASSGCIRMLNEDVSELYQFVKHGATVTVL
;
A
#
# COMPACT_ATOMS: atom_id res chain seq x y z
N MET A 1 31.67 59.09 19.26
CA MET A 1 32.70 59.70 18.44
C MET A 1 32.85 58.91 17.14
N SER A 2 32.42 59.57 16.06
CA SER A 2 32.93 59.55 14.70
C SER A 2 33.05 58.27 13.93
N ASN A 3 32.06 58.04 13.09
CA ASN A 3 32.02 58.05 11.61
C ASN A 3 33.26 57.58 10.85
N LEU A 4 33.09 56.59 9.98
CA LEU A 4 33.47 56.77 8.57
C LEU A 4 32.76 55.75 7.67
N ILE A 5 31.92 56.30 6.75
CA ILE A 5 31.28 55.64 5.63
C ILE A 5 32.26 55.68 4.45
N THR A 6 32.63 54.54 3.89
CA THR A 6 33.35 54.51 2.62
C THR A 6 32.48 53.93 1.53
N LYS A 7 32.05 54.79 0.60
CA LYS A 7 31.35 54.43 -0.65
C LYS A 7 32.39 53.91 -1.66
N ILE A 8 32.17 52.75 -2.19
CA ILE A 8 32.88 52.24 -3.37
C ILE A 8 31.93 52.30 -4.56
N ALA A 9 32.27 53.14 -5.52
CA ALA A 9 31.59 53.24 -6.80
C ALA A 9 32.09 52.10 -7.72
N ALA A 10 31.18 51.33 -8.26
CA ALA A 10 31.48 50.32 -9.27
C ALA A 10 31.23 50.91 -10.67
N THR A 11 32.29 51.02 -11.43
CA THR A 11 32.29 51.47 -12.82
C THR A 11 31.86 50.34 -13.72
N ALA A 12 30.74 50.50 -14.42
CA ALA A 12 30.27 49.55 -15.42
C ALA A 12 31.02 49.74 -16.74
N VAL A 13 31.74 48.72 -17.16
CA VAL A 13 32.35 48.66 -18.51
C VAL A 13 31.33 48.02 -19.46
N PHE A 14 30.83 48.81 -20.41
CA PHE A 14 30.02 48.33 -21.51
C PHE A 14 30.94 47.73 -22.59
N ALA A 15 30.93 46.39 -22.72
CA ALA A 15 31.49 45.68 -23.85
C ALA A 15 30.40 45.48 -24.89
N GLY A 16 30.48 46.23 -26.00
CA GLY A 16 29.57 46.09 -27.13
C GLY A 16 29.80 44.77 -27.86
N LEU A 17 28.81 43.89 -27.87
CA LEU A 17 28.78 42.75 -28.77
C LEU A 17 28.08 43.16 -30.08
N LEU A 18 28.85 43.13 -31.16
CA LEU A 18 28.33 43.20 -32.54
C LEU A 18 27.47 41.94 -32.81
N VAL A 19 26.16 42.11 -32.88
CA VAL A 19 25.25 41.06 -33.31
C VAL A 19 25.17 41.12 -34.83
N THR A 20 25.81 40.19 -35.53
CA THR A 20 25.58 39.94 -36.96
C THR A 20 24.19 39.36 -37.14
N SER A 21 23.38 40.08 -37.88
CA SER A 21 22.02 39.65 -38.28
C SER A 21 22.10 38.43 -39.20
N ALA A 22 21.93 37.26 -38.65
CA ALA A 22 21.59 36.09 -39.47
C ALA A 22 20.12 36.23 -39.92
N GLN A 23 19.89 36.38 -41.18
CA GLN A 23 18.57 36.36 -41.80
C GLN A 23 17.92 34.99 -41.53
N ALA A 24 16.94 34.98 -40.64
CA ALA A 24 16.08 33.83 -40.45
C ALA A 24 15.17 33.69 -41.67
N GLN A 25 15.41 32.63 -42.44
CA GLN A 25 14.46 32.21 -43.50
C GLN A 25 13.13 31.89 -42.84
N SER A 26 12.11 32.65 -43.19
CA SER A 26 10.74 32.43 -42.83
C SER A 26 10.28 31.02 -43.32
N LYS A 27 10.30 30.03 -42.44
CA LYS A 27 9.56 28.81 -42.64
C LYS A 27 8.08 29.16 -42.47
N LYS A 28 7.28 28.93 -43.51
CA LYS A 28 5.82 29.08 -43.51
C LYS A 28 5.24 28.43 -42.26
N PRO A 29 4.28 29.06 -41.56
CA PRO A 29 3.60 28.43 -40.44
C PRO A 29 2.92 27.15 -40.91
N PHE A 30 3.03 26.09 -40.13
CA PHE A 30 2.36 24.81 -40.34
C PHE A 30 0.86 25.07 -40.18
N GLU A 31 0.17 25.37 -41.31
CA GLU A 31 -1.30 25.38 -41.36
C GLU A 31 -1.76 23.96 -41.24
N GLY A 32 -2.40 23.63 -40.10
CA GLY A 32 -3.02 22.33 -39.94
C GLY A 32 -2.92 21.72 -38.53
N VAL A 33 -2.44 22.44 -37.49
CA VAL A 33 -2.60 21.95 -36.13
C VAL A 33 -4.04 22.21 -35.69
N VAL A 34 -4.89 21.25 -35.92
CA VAL A 34 -6.19 21.19 -35.23
C VAL A 34 -5.89 20.93 -33.75
N LEU A 35 -6.12 21.92 -32.92
CA LEU A 35 -6.16 21.73 -31.44
C LEU A 35 -7.32 20.78 -31.16
N VAL A 36 -7.01 19.47 -31.10
CA VAL A 36 -7.96 18.51 -30.58
C VAL A 36 -8.09 18.82 -29.09
N ALA A 37 -9.30 19.19 -28.67
CA ALA A 37 -9.59 19.35 -27.24
C ALA A 37 -9.06 18.11 -26.50
N ALA A 38 -8.37 18.32 -25.36
CA ALA A 38 -7.84 17.23 -24.57
C ALA A 38 -8.99 16.30 -24.15
N VAL A 39 -9.09 15.15 -24.82
CA VAL A 39 -10.06 14.11 -24.46
C VAL A 39 -9.60 13.53 -23.11
N PRO A 40 -10.47 13.45 -22.10
CA PRO A 40 -10.12 12.84 -20.83
C PRO A 40 -9.55 11.44 -21.03
N MET A 41 -8.46 11.11 -20.32
CA MET A 41 -7.75 9.83 -20.49
C MET A 41 -8.64 8.59 -20.27
N ASP A 42 -9.72 8.73 -19.52
CA ASP A 42 -10.73 7.68 -19.32
C ASP A 42 -11.63 7.44 -20.54
N GLU A 43 -11.76 8.42 -21.43
CA GLU A 43 -12.55 8.33 -22.66
C GLU A 43 -11.76 7.72 -23.84
N ILE A 44 -10.42 7.83 -23.79
CA ILE A 44 -9.52 7.31 -24.86
C ILE A 44 -9.30 5.80 -24.73
N GLN A 45 -9.49 5.21 -23.53
CA GLN A 45 -9.25 3.78 -23.36
C GLN A 45 -10.38 2.94 -23.96
N PRO A 46 -10.07 2.00 -24.88
CA PRO A 46 -11.05 1.03 -25.37
C PRO A 46 -11.73 0.32 -24.19
N LYS A 47 -13.03 0.05 -24.31
CA LYS A 47 -13.83 -0.65 -23.27
C LYS A 47 -13.14 -1.94 -22.79
N ALA A 48 -12.47 -2.65 -23.69
CA ALA A 48 -11.68 -3.83 -23.39
C ALA A 48 -10.52 -3.55 -22.41
N LEU A 49 -9.75 -2.46 -22.59
CA LEU A 49 -8.67 -2.08 -21.69
C LEU A 49 -9.18 -1.67 -20.31
N ARG A 50 -10.36 -1.02 -20.23
CA ARG A 50 -11.02 -0.70 -18.94
C ARG A 50 -11.45 -1.97 -18.19
N GLU A 51 -11.82 -3.01 -18.92
CA GLU A 51 -12.24 -4.29 -18.33
C GLU A 51 -11.04 -5.12 -17.84
N PHE A 52 -9.89 -5.05 -18.53
CA PHE A 52 -8.62 -5.65 -18.06
C PHE A 52 -8.04 -4.92 -16.85
N ALA A 53 -8.34 -3.63 -16.66
CA ALA A 53 -7.85 -2.84 -15.51
C ALA A 53 -8.61 -3.13 -14.20
N LYS A 54 -9.74 -3.84 -14.24
CA LYS A 54 -10.46 -4.20 -13.02
C LYS A 54 -9.73 -5.33 -12.30
N PRO A 55 -9.40 -5.17 -11.02
CA PRO A 55 -8.74 -6.22 -10.27
C PRO A 55 -9.63 -7.48 -10.25
N LYS A 56 -9.08 -8.60 -10.72
CA LYS A 56 -9.77 -9.90 -10.71
C LYS A 56 -9.37 -10.65 -9.45
N PHE A 57 -10.26 -10.69 -8.48
CA PHE A 57 -10.10 -11.53 -7.29
C PHE A 57 -10.57 -12.96 -7.60
N LYS A 58 -9.67 -13.93 -7.42
CA LYS A 58 -9.93 -15.35 -7.69
C LYS A 58 -10.20 -16.14 -6.41
N ARG A 59 -9.68 -15.66 -5.28
CA ARG A 59 -9.73 -16.35 -3.98
C ARG A 59 -10.79 -15.73 -3.06
N GLY A 60 -10.73 -14.41 -2.88
CA GLY A 60 -11.69 -13.70 -2.08
C GLY A 60 -13.07 -13.62 -2.74
N ARG A 61 -14.13 -13.67 -1.93
CA ARG A 61 -15.52 -13.56 -2.41
C ARG A 61 -15.96 -12.10 -2.46
N MET A 62 -16.38 -11.62 -3.61
CA MET A 62 -17.00 -10.30 -3.75
C MET A 62 -18.37 -10.30 -3.05
N VAL A 63 -18.61 -9.29 -2.22
CA VAL A 63 -19.84 -9.12 -1.44
C VAL A 63 -20.32 -7.67 -1.47
N LYS A 64 -21.61 -7.46 -1.19
CA LYS A 64 -22.13 -6.14 -0.84
C LYS A 64 -21.59 -5.76 0.55
N TYR A 65 -21.02 -4.59 0.68
CA TYR A 65 -20.44 -4.10 1.95
C TYR A 65 -20.54 -2.60 2.02
N SER A 66 -21.51 -2.10 2.78
CA SER A 66 -21.70 -0.67 3.02
C SER A 66 -20.74 -0.21 4.12
N THR A 67 -19.89 0.76 3.82
CA THR A 67 -18.93 1.33 4.75
C THR A 67 -18.55 2.74 4.32
N ALA A 68 -18.18 3.59 5.28
CA ALA A 68 -17.58 4.90 5.03
C ALA A 68 -16.07 4.84 4.72
N MET A 69 -15.45 3.64 4.81
CA MET A 69 -14.02 3.47 4.55
C MET A 69 -13.71 3.64 3.07
N ALA A 70 -12.61 4.34 2.79
CA ALA A 70 -12.16 4.58 1.42
C ALA A 70 -11.80 3.26 0.69
N PRO A 71 -11.96 3.19 -0.65
CA PRO A 71 -11.49 2.07 -1.45
C PRO A 71 -10.00 1.80 -1.19
N GLY A 72 -9.61 0.53 -1.12
CA GLY A 72 -8.26 0.10 -0.76
C GLY A 72 -8.03 -0.08 0.75
N SER A 73 -8.99 0.31 1.59
CA SER A 73 -8.94 0.02 3.04
C SER A 73 -9.24 -1.44 3.35
N ILE A 74 -8.77 -1.88 4.50
CA ILE A 74 -9.07 -3.20 5.06
C ILE A 74 -9.91 -3.03 6.33
N VAL A 75 -10.96 -3.83 6.49
CA VAL A 75 -11.74 -3.91 7.73
C VAL A 75 -11.75 -5.36 8.21
N VAL A 76 -11.32 -5.59 9.45
CA VAL A 76 -11.31 -6.91 10.08
C VAL A 76 -12.40 -6.94 11.15
N HIS A 77 -13.33 -7.88 11.02
CA HIS A 77 -14.33 -8.18 12.04
C HIS A 77 -13.84 -9.37 12.88
N SER A 78 -13.17 -9.08 13.98
CA SER A 78 -12.48 -10.09 14.81
C SER A 78 -13.41 -11.18 15.31
N LYS A 79 -14.58 -10.82 15.82
CA LYS A 79 -15.59 -11.78 16.33
C LYS A 79 -16.15 -12.72 15.27
N GLN A 80 -16.09 -12.32 14.00
CA GLN A 80 -16.62 -13.10 12.88
C GLN A 80 -15.52 -13.85 12.12
N ASN A 81 -14.25 -13.63 12.45
CA ASN A 81 -13.08 -14.17 11.75
C ASN A 81 -13.12 -13.89 10.23
N VAL A 82 -13.43 -12.64 9.86
CA VAL A 82 -13.49 -12.21 8.46
C VAL A 82 -12.75 -10.91 8.25
N LEU A 83 -12.16 -10.77 7.06
CA LEU A 83 -11.50 -9.57 6.56
C LEU A 83 -12.20 -9.11 5.29
N PHE A 84 -12.44 -7.80 5.18
CA PHE A 84 -12.98 -7.15 4.00
C PHE A 84 -11.93 -6.21 3.40
N TYR A 85 -11.63 -6.39 2.12
CA TYR A 85 -10.89 -5.42 1.33
C TYR A 85 -11.88 -4.55 0.57
N VAL A 86 -11.96 -3.26 0.89
CA VAL A 86 -12.97 -2.33 0.38
C VAL A 86 -12.66 -1.96 -1.06
N LEU A 87 -13.65 -2.13 -1.96
CA LEU A 87 -13.53 -1.79 -3.38
C LEU A 87 -14.19 -0.44 -3.71
N GLY A 88 -15.01 0.11 -2.80
CA GLY A 88 -15.91 1.23 -3.06
C GLY A 88 -17.26 0.77 -3.66
N ASN A 89 -18.14 1.74 -3.92
CA ASN A 89 -19.47 1.50 -4.51
C ASN A 89 -20.27 0.40 -3.79
N GLY A 90 -20.19 0.36 -2.46
CA GLY A 90 -20.90 -0.62 -1.63
C GLY A 90 -20.42 -2.06 -1.81
N LYS A 91 -19.18 -2.28 -2.24
CA LYS A 91 -18.59 -3.60 -2.49
C LYS A 91 -17.28 -3.80 -1.74
N ALA A 92 -17.02 -5.04 -1.35
CA ALA A 92 -15.74 -5.48 -0.81
C ALA A 92 -15.43 -6.92 -1.22
N VAL A 93 -14.17 -7.29 -1.10
CA VAL A 93 -13.73 -8.69 -1.19
C VAL A 93 -13.60 -9.24 0.22
N LYS A 94 -14.30 -10.33 0.51
CA LYS A 94 -14.35 -11.00 1.81
C LYS A 94 -13.43 -12.21 1.83
N TYR A 95 -12.58 -12.30 2.85
CA TYR A 95 -11.75 -13.45 3.16
C TYR A 95 -12.08 -14.00 4.55
N ARG A 96 -11.94 -15.32 4.72
CA ARG A 96 -11.90 -15.93 6.05
C ARG A 96 -10.50 -15.77 6.63
N VAL A 97 -10.41 -15.46 7.93
CA VAL A 97 -9.14 -15.24 8.63
C VAL A 97 -9.15 -15.94 9.98
N ALA A 98 -7.97 -16.11 10.58
CA ALA A 98 -7.90 -16.35 12.03
C ALA A 98 -7.57 -15.02 12.71
N THR A 99 -8.22 -14.79 13.84
CA THR A 99 -8.02 -13.57 14.66
C THR A 99 -7.49 -13.93 16.05
N ALA A 100 -7.31 -12.93 16.89
CA ALA A 100 -6.81 -13.09 18.24
C ALA A 100 -7.67 -14.04 19.08
N ARG A 101 -7.03 -14.96 19.83
CA ARG A 101 -7.69 -15.73 20.88
C ARG A 101 -7.96 -14.86 22.11
N LYS A 102 -8.81 -15.32 23.01
CA LYS A 102 -9.16 -14.65 24.26
C LYS A 102 -7.90 -14.17 25.02
N GLY A 103 -7.89 -12.91 25.43
CA GLY A 103 -6.80 -12.25 26.12
C GLY A 103 -5.71 -11.65 25.21
N PHE A 104 -5.85 -11.76 23.87
CA PHE A 104 -4.96 -11.15 22.89
C PHE A 104 -5.72 -10.26 21.89
N GLU A 105 -7.01 -10.04 22.16
CA GLU A 105 -7.86 -9.21 21.31
C GLU A 105 -7.39 -7.75 21.34
N TRP A 106 -7.53 -7.11 20.22
CA TRP A 106 -7.31 -5.68 20.09
C TRP A 106 -8.25 -5.12 19.02
N SER A 107 -8.51 -3.83 19.12
CA SER A 107 -9.24 -3.07 18.11
C SER A 107 -8.56 -1.75 17.85
N GLY A 108 -8.88 -1.11 16.74
CA GLY A 108 -8.32 0.17 16.38
C GLY A 108 -7.95 0.26 14.91
N THR A 109 -7.32 1.38 14.55
CA THR A 109 -6.95 1.68 13.17
C THR A 109 -5.45 1.88 13.05
N ASN A 110 -4.86 1.23 12.07
CA ASN A 110 -3.45 1.34 11.69
C ASN A 110 -3.31 1.63 10.19
N LYS A 111 -2.10 1.96 9.77
CA LYS A 111 -1.71 2.06 8.37
C LYS A 111 -0.78 0.91 8.01
N VAL A 112 -0.88 0.42 6.78
CA VAL A 112 0.13 -0.51 6.26
C VAL A 112 1.47 0.22 6.17
N SER A 113 2.46 -0.24 6.92
CA SER A 113 3.80 0.37 7.00
C SER A 113 4.84 -0.35 6.17
N PHE A 114 4.68 -1.64 5.96
CA PHE A 114 5.63 -2.47 5.23
C PHE A 114 4.95 -3.74 4.71
N LYS A 115 5.48 -4.30 3.62
CA LYS A 115 5.02 -5.57 3.04
C LYS A 115 6.22 -6.38 2.59
N THR A 116 6.18 -7.69 2.83
CA THR A 116 7.24 -8.58 2.37
C THR A 116 6.71 -9.95 1.96
N GLU A 117 7.44 -10.58 1.05
CA GLU A 117 7.25 -11.96 0.64
C GLU A 117 8.12 -12.86 1.49
N TRP A 118 7.61 -14.04 1.84
CA TRP A 118 8.32 -15.05 2.62
C TRP A 118 9.10 -14.45 3.80
N PRO A 119 8.40 -13.78 4.77
CA PRO A 119 9.03 -13.07 5.87
C PRO A 119 9.81 -14.02 6.77
N ASP A 120 10.94 -13.56 7.26
CA ASP A 120 11.58 -14.17 8.41
C ASP A 120 10.73 -13.98 9.67
N TRP A 121 10.81 -14.93 10.57
CA TRP A 121 10.09 -14.88 11.84
C TRP A 121 11.05 -14.88 13.04
N ARG A 122 10.86 -13.89 13.86
CA ARG A 122 11.48 -13.81 15.19
C ARG A 122 10.37 -13.78 16.22
N PRO A 123 10.15 -14.88 17.00
CA PRO A 123 9.14 -14.88 18.05
C PRO A 123 9.37 -13.76 19.04
N PRO A 124 8.32 -13.00 19.44
CA PRO A 124 8.42 -12.04 20.52
C PRO A 124 8.95 -12.68 21.81
N THR A 125 9.67 -11.89 22.62
CA THR A 125 10.27 -12.36 23.89
C THR A 125 9.23 -13.00 24.81
N GLU A 126 8.04 -12.38 24.92
CA GLU A 126 6.94 -12.89 25.74
C GLU A 126 6.37 -14.22 25.20
N MET A 127 6.45 -14.43 23.89
CA MET A 127 6.04 -15.71 23.30
C MET A 127 7.05 -16.80 23.63
N ARG A 128 8.35 -16.50 23.54
CA ARG A 128 9.42 -17.45 23.90
C ARG A 128 9.43 -17.75 25.41
N ALA A 129 9.07 -16.78 26.24
CA ALA A 129 8.91 -17.02 27.67
C ALA A 129 7.80 -18.04 27.99
N ARG A 130 6.71 -18.05 27.20
CA ARG A 130 5.63 -19.04 27.33
C ARG A 130 5.91 -20.36 26.61
N HIS A 131 6.79 -20.33 25.60
CA HIS A 131 7.13 -21.42 24.70
C HIS A 131 8.64 -21.46 24.49
N PRO A 132 9.43 -21.96 25.47
CA PRO A 132 10.89 -21.97 25.41
C PRO A 132 11.46 -22.80 24.24
N GLU A 133 10.67 -23.74 23.73
CA GLU A 133 11.01 -24.59 22.60
C GLU A 133 11.06 -23.86 21.25
N LEU A 134 10.52 -22.63 21.18
CA LEU A 134 10.52 -21.85 19.95
C LEU A 134 11.94 -21.37 19.58
N PRO A 135 12.30 -21.40 18.28
CA PRO A 135 13.59 -20.90 17.82
C PRO A 135 13.69 -19.38 18.03
N THR A 136 14.90 -18.85 18.14
CA THR A 136 15.14 -17.40 18.18
C THR A 136 14.90 -16.72 16.83
N PHE A 137 15.01 -17.51 15.75
CA PHE A 137 14.88 -17.08 14.37
C PHE A 137 14.42 -18.24 13.50
N MET A 138 13.61 -17.94 12.50
CA MET A 138 13.21 -18.88 11.44
C MET A 138 13.16 -18.12 10.11
N GLU A 139 13.91 -18.62 9.13
CA GLU A 139 13.88 -18.08 7.77
C GLU A 139 12.50 -18.20 7.13
N GLY A 140 12.24 -17.35 6.12
CA GLY A 140 11.03 -17.41 5.31
C GLY A 140 10.88 -18.75 4.60
N GLY A 141 9.66 -19.31 4.60
CA GLY A 141 9.40 -20.58 3.97
C GLY A 141 8.10 -21.23 4.42
N ILE A 142 7.78 -22.40 3.85
CA ILE A 142 6.51 -23.10 4.06
C ILE A 142 6.29 -23.55 5.52
N LYS A 143 7.35 -23.77 6.29
CA LYS A 143 7.32 -24.12 7.72
C LYS A 143 7.20 -22.91 8.63
N ASN A 144 7.45 -21.70 8.10
CA ASN A 144 7.41 -20.46 8.86
C ASN A 144 5.95 -20.09 9.19
N PRO A 145 5.62 -19.77 10.47
CA PRO A 145 4.25 -19.45 10.87
C PRO A 145 3.68 -18.17 10.24
N LEU A 146 4.53 -17.29 9.68
CA LEU A 146 4.06 -16.12 8.93
C LEU A 146 3.65 -16.45 7.49
N GLY A 147 3.98 -17.63 6.99
CA GLY A 147 3.58 -18.08 5.66
C GLY A 147 4.18 -17.26 4.52
N ALA A 148 3.44 -17.21 3.39
CA ALA A 148 3.96 -16.70 2.12
C ALA A 148 4.12 -15.18 2.06
N ARG A 149 3.33 -14.41 2.82
CA ARG A 149 3.31 -12.92 2.79
C ARG A 149 3.04 -12.37 4.17
N ALA A 150 3.59 -11.19 4.46
CA ALA A 150 3.23 -10.39 5.62
C ALA A 150 3.00 -8.92 5.24
N ILE A 151 1.96 -8.33 5.83
CA ILE A 151 1.55 -6.93 5.73
C ILE A 151 1.60 -6.37 7.14
N TYR A 152 2.55 -5.48 7.42
CA TYR A 152 2.82 -4.92 8.73
C TYR A 152 1.94 -3.70 8.99
N LEU A 153 1.48 -3.54 10.23
CA LEU A 153 0.51 -2.52 10.63
C LEU A 153 1.15 -1.46 11.53
N GLY A 154 1.50 -0.31 10.95
CA GLY A 154 2.12 0.82 11.66
C GLY A 154 3.46 0.43 12.31
N SER A 155 3.70 0.96 13.49
CA SER A 155 4.80 0.60 14.38
C SER A 155 4.45 -0.54 15.35
N SER A 156 3.26 -1.14 15.20
CA SER A 156 2.79 -2.21 16.07
C SER A 156 3.47 -3.55 15.76
N ILE A 157 3.33 -4.51 16.69
CA ILE A 157 3.75 -5.90 16.46
C ILE A 157 2.78 -6.69 15.57
N TYR A 158 1.64 -6.09 15.19
CA TYR A 158 0.57 -6.78 14.48
C TYR A 158 0.79 -6.81 12.97
N ARG A 159 0.31 -7.89 12.35
CA ARG A 159 0.44 -8.15 10.92
C ARG A 159 -0.82 -8.83 10.38
N ILE A 160 -1.06 -8.67 9.10
CA ILE A 160 -1.88 -9.60 8.31
C ILE A 160 -0.88 -10.47 7.57
N HIS A 161 -0.96 -11.81 7.74
CA HIS A 161 0.07 -12.71 7.20
C HIS A 161 -0.50 -14.06 6.81
N GLY A 162 0.25 -14.85 6.08
CA GLY A 162 -0.07 -16.22 5.75
C GLY A 162 -0.03 -17.16 6.96
N THR A 163 0.02 -18.44 6.73
CA THR A 163 0.13 -19.41 7.82
C THR A 163 0.70 -20.75 7.34
N ASN A 164 1.41 -21.44 8.21
CA ASN A 164 1.75 -22.86 8.10
C ASN A 164 0.69 -23.76 8.75
N GLU A 165 -0.38 -23.17 9.34
CA GLU A 165 -1.46 -23.86 10.02
C GLU A 165 -2.84 -23.48 9.41
N PRO A 166 -3.18 -24.01 8.22
CA PRO A 166 -4.42 -23.66 7.52
C PRO A 166 -5.69 -23.98 8.32
N SER A 167 -5.64 -24.98 9.19
CA SER A 167 -6.76 -25.41 10.06
C SER A 167 -7.17 -24.35 11.10
N SER A 168 -6.31 -23.34 11.35
CA SER A 168 -6.62 -22.22 12.24
C SER A 168 -7.55 -21.18 11.61
N ILE A 169 -7.70 -21.17 10.27
CA ILE A 169 -8.52 -20.17 9.57
C ILE A 169 -10.00 -20.32 9.89
N GLY A 170 -10.63 -19.18 10.25
CA GLY A 170 -12.01 -19.11 10.73
C GLY A 170 -12.15 -19.29 12.23
N LYS A 171 -11.05 -19.31 12.99
CA LYS A 171 -11.02 -19.45 14.44
C LYS A 171 -10.31 -18.26 15.09
N SER A 172 -10.64 -18.01 16.36
CA SER A 172 -9.91 -17.09 17.22
C SER A 172 -8.71 -17.82 17.83
N ALA A 173 -7.58 -17.86 17.12
CA ALA A 173 -6.45 -18.74 17.42
C ALA A 173 -5.10 -18.03 17.51
N SER A 174 -5.00 -16.75 17.10
CA SER A 174 -3.71 -16.04 17.05
C SER A 174 -3.36 -15.33 18.36
N SER A 175 -2.14 -14.84 18.45
CA SER A 175 -1.69 -13.93 19.53
C SER A 175 -1.78 -12.45 19.10
N GLY A 176 -2.85 -12.07 18.36
CA GLY A 176 -3.12 -10.71 17.95
C GLY A 176 -3.02 -10.47 16.44
N CYS A 177 -2.14 -11.17 15.73
CA CYS A 177 -2.03 -11.05 14.28
C CYS A 177 -3.25 -11.64 13.54
N ILE A 178 -3.50 -11.19 12.33
CA ILE A 178 -4.56 -11.69 11.46
C ILE A 178 -3.94 -12.71 10.49
N ARG A 179 -4.33 -14.00 10.63
CA ARG A 179 -3.82 -15.09 9.77
C ARG A 179 -4.77 -15.31 8.59
N MET A 180 -4.19 -15.53 7.41
CA MET A 180 -4.90 -15.89 6.18
C MET A 180 -4.32 -17.19 5.62
N LEU A 181 -5.06 -17.87 4.73
CA LEU A 181 -4.44 -18.87 3.88
C LEU A 181 -3.34 -18.20 3.04
N ASN A 182 -2.28 -18.95 2.71
CA ASN A 182 -1.15 -18.41 1.94
C ASN A 182 -1.57 -17.86 0.58
N GLU A 183 -2.49 -18.51 -0.09
CA GLU A 183 -3.03 -18.09 -1.37
C GLU A 183 -3.88 -16.82 -1.24
N ASP A 184 -4.67 -16.72 -0.16
CA ASP A 184 -5.55 -15.57 0.10
C ASP A 184 -4.73 -14.31 0.43
N VAL A 185 -3.71 -14.44 1.28
CA VAL A 185 -2.82 -13.30 1.57
C VAL A 185 -1.98 -12.91 0.37
N SER A 186 -1.58 -13.87 -0.47
CA SER A 186 -0.84 -13.59 -1.71
C SER A 186 -1.69 -12.82 -2.71
N GLU A 187 -2.99 -13.10 -2.81
CA GLU A 187 -3.93 -12.31 -3.59
C GLU A 187 -4.10 -10.91 -2.99
N LEU A 188 -4.42 -10.80 -1.70
CA LEU A 188 -4.62 -9.52 -1.02
C LEU A 188 -3.38 -8.63 -1.11
N TYR A 189 -2.19 -9.19 -0.96
CA TYR A 189 -0.90 -8.52 -1.02
C TYR A 189 -0.69 -7.74 -2.32
N GLN A 190 -1.20 -8.23 -3.45
CA GLN A 190 -1.06 -7.56 -4.76
C GLN A 190 -1.84 -6.25 -4.83
N PHE A 191 -2.95 -6.14 -4.11
CA PHE A 191 -3.85 -4.99 -4.18
C PHE A 191 -3.64 -3.98 -3.05
N VAL A 192 -3.18 -4.43 -1.89
CA VAL A 192 -2.95 -3.55 -0.73
C VAL A 192 -1.73 -2.67 -0.96
N LYS A 193 -1.94 -1.37 -0.84
CA LYS A 193 -0.88 -0.36 -0.98
C LYS A 193 -0.26 -0.01 0.38
N HIS A 194 0.98 0.44 0.36
CA HIS A 194 1.59 1.12 1.51
C HIS A 194 0.72 2.32 1.92
N GLY A 195 0.56 2.55 3.21
CA GLY A 195 -0.30 3.61 3.73
C GLY A 195 -1.81 3.27 3.75
N ALA A 196 -2.23 2.12 3.19
CA ALA A 196 -3.63 1.68 3.25
C ALA A 196 -4.12 1.60 4.71
N THR A 197 -5.35 2.06 4.93
CA THR A 197 -5.96 2.02 6.28
C THR A 197 -6.44 0.60 6.59
N VAL A 198 -6.12 0.13 7.79
CA VAL A 198 -6.57 -1.15 8.34
C VAL A 198 -7.28 -0.90 9.66
N THR A 199 -8.56 -1.21 9.72
CA THR A 199 -9.39 -1.09 10.94
C THR A 199 -9.77 -2.47 11.44
N VAL A 200 -9.53 -2.73 12.72
CA VAL A 200 -9.90 -3.97 13.42
C VAL A 200 -11.01 -3.65 14.41
N LEU A 201 -12.13 -4.38 14.32
CA LEU A 201 -13.37 -4.21 15.08
C LEU A 201 -13.63 -5.41 15.98
#